data_724b2a0f8cc73e4d3e230fd39a8f1b01
#
_entry.id   724b2a0f8cc73e4d3e230fd39a8f1b01
#
_cell.length_a   1.000
_cell.length_b   1.000
_cell.length_c   1.000
_cell.angle_alpha   90.00
_cell.angle_beta   90.00
_cell.angle_gamma   90.00
#
_symmetry.space_group_name_H-M   'P 1'
#
loop_
_entity.id
_entity.type
_entity.pdbx_description
1 polymer ?
#
loop_
_entity_poly.entity_id
_entity_poly.type
_entity_poly.pdbx_seq_one_letter_code
_entity_poly.pdbx_strand_id
1 'polypeptide(L)'
;MLTANETVAEKFYWLEAPFIYRVHEEPDIEKIEETNKFLFNIGEKIKASKDNIKPRAFSDVLEKLKGTEYEKVISTLILRTLKIARYECENKGHFGIASKYYCHFTSPIRRYPDLFIHRVISKYLESNYQVSEKLLEKYEKEVEDRASQSSERKKLQQKWKEKVRP
;
A
#
# COMPACT_ATOMS: atom_id res chain seq x y z
N MET A 1 -6.46 -9.07 -11.35
CA MET A 1 -6.12 -7.65 -11.11
C MET A 1 -4.93 -7.49 -10.17
N LEU A 2 -4.86 -8.18 -9.01
CA LEU A 2 -3.70 -8.11 -8.10
C LEU A 2 -2.42 -8.55 -8.81
N THR A 3 -2.41 -9.73 -9.39
CA THR A 3 -1.25 -10.28 -10.13
C THR A 3 -0.71 -9.32 -11.20
N ALA A 4 -1.59 -8.69 -12.00
CA ALA A 4 -1.14 -7.71 -13.00
C ALA A 4 -0.47 -6.48 -12.37
N ASN A 5 -0.99 -5.98 -11.24
CA ASN A 5 -0.39 -4.87 -10.51
C ASN A 5 0.98 -5.25 -9.93
N GLU A 6 1.13 -6.48 -9.42
CA GLU A 6 2.38 -7.02 -8.88
C GLU A 6 3.41 -7.23 -9.98
N THR A 7 3.04 -7.90 -11.08
CA THR A 7 3.94 -8.19 -12.20
C THR A 7 4.51 -6.91 -12.80
N VAL A 8 3.66 -5.89 -13.00
CA VAL A 8 4.12 -4.60 -13.56
C VAL A 8 5.05 -3.90 -12.56
N ALA A 9 4.70 -3.86 -11.27
CA ALA A 9 5.55 -3.24 -10.25
C ALA A 9 6.91 -3.93 -10.14
N GLU A 10 6.94 -5.27 -10.13
CA GLU A 10 8.17 -6.06 -10.07
C GLU A 10 9.05 -5.83 -11.30
N LYS A 11 8.47 -5.85 -12.51
CA LYS A 11 9.21 -5.61 -13.75
C LYS A 11 9.90 -4.26 -13.75
N PHE A 12 9.20 -3.19 -13.37
CA PHE A 12 9.75 -1.84 -13.36
C PHE A 12 10.72 -1.58 -12.19
N TYR A 13 10.60 -2.33 -11.11
CA TYR A 13 11.60 -2.36 -10.05
C TYR A 13 12.96 -2.87 -10.55
N TRP A 14 12.98 -4.02 -11.22
CA TRP A 14 14.21 -4.59 -11.77
C TRP A 14 14.78 -3.83 -12.98
N LEU A 15 13.98 -3.01 -13.63
CA LEU A 15 14.45 -2.10 -14.68
C LEU A 15 15.04 -0.81 -14.13
N GLU A 16 14.99 -0.59 -12.82
CA GLU A 16 15.43 0.65 -12.16
C GLU A 16 14.83 1.92 -12.81
N ALA A 17 13.62 1.79 -13.36
CA ALA A 17 12.93 2.87 -14.04
C ALA A 17 12.12 3.72 -13.05
N PRO A 18 11.99 5.04 -13.28
CA PRO A 18 11.13 5.91 -12.47
C PRO A 18 9.71 5.39 -12.44
N PHE A 19 9.20 5.09 -11.25
CA PHE A 19 7.93 4.42 -11.09
C PHE A 19 7.16 4.87 -9.85
N ILE A 20 5.84 4.69 -9.85
CA ILE A 20 4.98 4.99 -8.70
C ILE A 20 4.47 3.69 -8.10
N TYR A 21 4.96 3.37 -6.91
CA TYR A 21 4.52 2.21 -6.12
C TYR A 21 3.33 2.57 -5.23
N ARG A 22 2.52 1.59 -4.90
CA ARG A 22 1.53 1.66 -3.83
C ARG A 22 2.09 0.96 -2.62
N VAL A 23 2.58 1.74 -1.67
CA VAL A 23 3.31 1.28 -0.49
C VAL A 23 2.39 1.18 0.71
N HIS A 24 2.53 0.13 1.48
CA HIS A 24 1.90 -0.05 2.78
C HIS A 24 2.94 -0.66 3.72
N GLU A 25 3.56 0.20 4.51
CA GLU A 25 4.59 -0.23 5.46
C GLU A 25 4.04 -1.08 6.59
N GLU A 26 4.91 -1.81 7.24
CA GLU A 26 4.59 -2.58 8.43
C GLU A 26 4.12 -1.67 9.57
N PRO A 27 3.20 -2.14 10.42
CA PRO A 27 2.76 -1.41 11.60
C PRO A 27 3.87 -1.31 12.64
N ASP A 28 3.80 -0.27 13.47
CA ASP A 28 4.75 -0.06 14.55
C ASP A 28 4.49 -1.08 15.68
N ILE A 29 5.55 -1.65 16.22
CA ILE A 29 5.48 -2.66 17.31
C ILE A 29 4.72 -2.12 18.51
N GLU A 30 4.97 -0.88 18.91
CA GLU A 30 4.29 -0.23 20.04
C GLU A 30 2.76 -0.25 19.88
N LYS A 31 2.26 0.04 18.68
CA LYS A 31 0.82 -0.01 18.36
C LYS A 31 0.26 -1.42 18.40
N ILE A 32 1.07 -2.42 18.01
CA ILE A 32 0.67 -3.83 18.11
C ILE A 32 0.57 -4.24 19.58
N GLU A 33 1.52 -3.81 20.42
CA GLU A 33 1.51 -4.10 21.85
C GLU A 33 0.31 -3.43 22.56
N GLU A 34 -0.01 -2.18 22.21
CA GLU A 34 -1.23 -1.51 22.69
C GLU A 34 -2.49 -2.28 22.30
N THR A 35 -2.57 -2.71 21.04
CA THR A 35 -3.70 -3.52 20.54
C THR A 35 -3.78 -4.85 21.25
N ASN A 36 -2.65 -5.51 21.53
CA ASN A 36 -2.60 -6.76 22.27
C ASN A 36 -3.11 -6.65 23.70
N LYS A 37 -2.94 -5.49 24.37
CA LYS A 37 -3.53 -5.26 25.70
C LYS A 37 -5.06 -5.37 25.68
N PHE A 38 -5.70 -4.87 24.62
CA PHE A 38 -7.16 -5.00 24.45
C PHE A 38 -7.56 -6.44 24.08
N LEU A 39 -6.81 -7.06 23.16
CA LEU A 39 -7.06 -8.44 22.72
C LEU A 39 -6.90 -9.46 23.85
N PHE A 40 -6.01 -9.19 24.80
CA PHE A 40 -5.79 -10.05 25.96
C PHE A 40 -7.06 -10.25 26.80
N ASN A 41 -7.89 -9.22 26.94
CA ASN A 41 -9.15 -9.29 27.69
C ASN A 41 -10.18 -10.25 27.07
N ILE A 42 -10.03 -10.56 25.81
CA ILE A 42 -10.89 -11.50 25.05
C ILE A 42 -10.18 -12.82 24.71
N GLY A 43 -9.00 -13.05 25.31
CA GLY A 43 -8.22 -14.27 25.15
C GLY A 43 -7.46 -14.41 23.83
N GLU A 44 -7.32 -13.31 23.06
CA GLU A 44 -6.63 -13.30 21.77
C GLU A 44 -5.35 -12.46 21.79
N LYS A 45 -4.46 -12.71 20.81
CA LYS A 45 -3.19 -11.97 20.66
C LYS A 45 -2.71 -11.99 19.22
N ILE A 46 -2.25 -10.84 18.72
CA ILE A 46 -1.49 -10.75 17.46
C ILE A 46 -0.06 -11.24 17.73
N LYS A 47 0.34 -12.34 17.09
CA LYS A 47 1.69 -12.89 17.19
C LYS A 47 2.65 -12.09 16.31
N ALA A 48 3.33 -11.12 16.89
CA ALA A 48 4.33 -10.30 16.21
C ALA A 48 5.59 -10.19 17.09
N SER A 49 6.77 -10.18 16.46
CA SER A 49 8.04 -9.83 17.09
C SER A 49 8.69 -8.68 16.33
N LYS A 50 9.69 -8.03 16.91
CA LYS A 50 10.37 -6.87 16.30
C LYS A 50 10.85 -7.12 14.87
N ASP A 51 11.28 -8.34 14.58
CA ASP A 51 11.88 -8.69 13.30
C ASP A 51 10.95 -9.52 12.39
N ASN A 52 9.71 -9.78 12.83
CA ASN A 52 8.81 -10.67 12.07
C ASN A 52 7.33 -10.34 12.32
N ILE A 53 6.88 -9.29 11.65
CA ILE A 53 5.47 -8.90 11.64
C ILE A 53 4.84 -9.46 10.36
N LYS A 54 3.97 -10.46 10.48
CA LYS A 54 3.31 -11.07 9.32
C LYS A 54 1.86 -10.58 9.19
N PRO A 55 1.41 -10.19 7.98
CA PRO A 55 0.02 -9.81 7.73
C PRO A 55 -0.98 -10.89 8.18
N ARG A 56 -0.62 -12.17 8.03
CA ARG A 56 -1.44 -13.30 8.41
C ARG A 56 -1.82 -13.30 9.90
N ALA A 57 -0.92 -12.84 10.79
CA ALA A 57 -1.22 -12.78 12.22
C ALA A 57 -2.43 -11.87 12.55
N PHE A 58 -2.66 -10.84 11.74
CA PHE A 58 -3.83 -9.97 11.87
C PHE A 58 -5.09 -10.63 11.31
N SER A 59 -4.97 -11.31 10.17
CA SER A 59 -6.08 -12.03 9.54
C SER A 59 -6.56 -13.18 10.44
N ASP A 60 -5.65 -13.93 11.06
CA ASP A 60 -5.98 -15.05 11.97
C ASP A 60 -6.84 -14.56 13.16
N VAL A 61 -6.52 -13.40 13.73
CA VAL A 61 -7.33 -12.81 14.83
C VAL A 61 -8.71 -12.37 14.34
N LEU A 62 -8.79 -11.73 13.15
CA LEU A 62 -10.06 -11.31 12.57
C LEU A 62 -10.95 -12.50 12.22
N GLU A 63 -10.37 -13.58 11.70
CA GLU A 63 -11.11 -14.80 11.35
C GLU A 63 -11.71 -15.49 12.57
N LYS A 64 -10.97 -15.57 13.69
CA LYS A 64 -11.45 -16.14 14.96
C LYS A 64 -12.59 -15.35 15.58
N LEU A 65 -12.56 -14.02 15.44
CA LEU A 65 -13.56 -13.14 16.02
C LEU A 65 -14.76 -12.88 15.11
N LYS A 66 -14.75 -13.43 13.91
CA LYS A 66 -15.83 -13.29 12.94
C LYS A 66 -17.16 -13.85 13.49
N GLY A 67 -18.22 -13.04 13.40
CA GLY A 67 -19.53 -13.38 13.92
C GLY A 67 -19.71 -13.19 15.42
N THR A 68 -18.68 -12.76 16.16
CA THR A 68 -18.79 -12.40 17.58
C THR A 68 -19.20 -10.93 17.76
N GLU A 69 -19.66 -10.55 18.94
CA GLU A 69 -19.98 -9.16 19.31
C GLU A 69 -18.75 -8.23 19.22
N TYR A 70 -17.53 -8.79 19.33
CA TYR A 70 -16.27 -8.05 19.30
C TYR A 70 -15.76 -7.77 17.87
N GLU A 71 -16.30 -8.40 16.83
CA GLU A 71 -15.82 -8.31 15.44
C GLU A 71 -15.64 -6.86 14.96
N LYS A 72 -16.65 -6.01 15.14
CA LYS A 72 -16.61 -4.63 14.65
C LYS A 72 -15.59 -3.77 15.40
N VAL A 73 -15.52 -3.94 16.72
CA VAL A 73 -14.61 -3.17 17.58
C VAL A 73 -13.16 -3.55 17.26
N ILE A 74 -12.87 -4.84 17.20
CA ILE A 74 -11.51 -5.33 16.94
C ILE A 74 -11.08 -5.04 15.50
N SER A 75 -11.96 -5.17 14.51
CA SER A 75 -11.67 -4.77 13.13
C SER A 75 -11.27 -3.29 13.03
N THR A 76 -11.99 -2.41 13.75
CA THR A 76 -11.66 -0.99 13.80
C THR A 76 -10.32 -0.74 14.52
N LEU A 77 -10.04 -1.45 15.61
CA LEU A 77 -8.80 -1.34 16.35
C LEU A 77 -7.60 -1.79 15.51
N ILE A 78 -7.70 -2.93 14.84
CA ILE A 78 -6.69 -3.44 13.90
C ILE A 78 -6.44 -2.44 12.77
N LEU A 79 -7.48 -1.88 12.15
CA LEU A 79 -7.32 -0.87 11.11
C LEU A 79 -6.58 0.39 11.58
N ARG A 80 -6.73 0.79 12.86
CA ARG A 80 -5.99 1.91 13.45
C ARG A 80 -4.53 1.57 13.77
N THR A 81 -4.24 0.30 14.02
CA THR A 81 -2.87 -0.20 14.25
C THR A 81 -2.05 -0.19 12.96
N LEU A 82 -2.68 -0.47 11.83
CA LEU A 82 -2.02 -0.49 10.52
C LEU A 82 -1.69 0.94 10.03
N LYS A 83 -0.56 1.07 9.32
CA LYS A 83 -0.20 2.32 8.63
C LYS A 83 -1.15 2.56 7.43
N ILE A 84 -1.23 3.81 7.00
CA ILE A 84 -2.03 4.16 5.83
C ILE A 84 -1.19 3.92 4.58
N ALA A 85 -1.72 3.14 3.63
CA ALA A 85 -1.06 2.94 2.36
C ALA A 85 -0.98 4.26 1.56
N ARG A 86 0.16 4.53 0.92
CA ARG A 86 0.45 5.76 0.16
C ARG A 86 1.11 5.46 -1.18
N TYR A 87 1.27 6.48 -2.01
CA TYR A 87 2.06 6.39 -3.23
C TYR A 87 3.46 6.93 -2.96
N GLU A 88 4.48 6.21 -3.41
CA GLU A 88 5.89 6.59 -3.29
C GLU A 88 6.65 6.14 -4.54
N CYS A 89 7.79 6.80 -4.78
CA CYS A 89 8.74 6.43 -5.85
C CYS A 89 9.59 5.24 -5.42
N GLU A 90 9.83 5.10 -4.13
CA GLU A 90 10.59 4.01 -3.55
C GLU A 90 9.67 2.83 -3.21
N ASN A 91 10.09 1.63 -3.60
CA ASN A 91 9.35 0.41 -3.24
C ASN A 91 9.66 0.00 -1.79
N LYS A 92 8.62 -0.01 -0.94
CA LYS A 92 8.67 -0.50 0.45
C LYS A 92 7.74 -1.69 0.67
N GLY A 93 7.26 -2.28 -0.41
CA GLY A 93 6.28 -3.37 -0.35
C GLY A 93 4.88 -2.93 0.06
N HIS A 94 3.98 -3.89 0.16
CA HIS A 94 2.60 -3.65 0.57
C HIS A 94 2.15 -4.68 1.61
N PHE A 95 2.30 -4.33 2.89
CA PHE A 95 2.02 -5.20 4.03
C PHE A 95 0.60 -5.79 3.98
N GLY A 96 -0.43 -4.96 3.74
CA GLY A 96 -1.83 -5.40 3.81
C GLY A 96 -2.24 -6.48 2.80
N ILE A 97 -1.44 -6.73 1.77
CA ILE A 97 -1.65 -7.81 0.78
C ILE A 97 -0.44 -8.75 0.70
N ALA A 98 0.51 -8.62 1.62
CA ALA A 98 1.73 -9.43 1.69
C ALA A 98 2.53 -9.47 0.38
N SER A 99 2.56 -8.36 -0.38
CA SER A 99 3.26 -8.24 -1.65
C SER A 99 4.57 -7.47 -1.51
N LYS A 100 5.64 -7.97 -2.13
CA LYS A 100 6.95 -7.29 -2.16
C LYS A 100 6.96 -6.11 -3.14
N TYR A 101 6.23 -6.21 -4.23
CA TYR A 101 6.14 -5.19 -5.27
C TYR A 101 4.67 -4.94 -5.58
N TYR A 102 4.22 -3.71 -5.44
CA TYR A 102 2.84 -3.40 -5.73
C TYR A 102 2.65 -2.00 -6.29
N CYS A 103 1.84 -1.90 -7.31
CA CYS A 103 1.39 -0.63 -7.88
C CYS A 103 -0.12 -0.67 -8.16
N HIS A 104 -0.66 0.47 -8.55
CA HIS A 104 -1.99 0.54 -9.12
C HIS A 104 -1.86 0.75 -10.64
N PHE A 105 -2.17 -0.28 -11.42
CA PHE A 105 -2.03 -0.27 -12.88
C PHE A 105 -3.36 -0.49 -13.62
N THR A 106 -4.28 -1.27 -13.02
CA THR A 106 -5.45 -1.82 -13.73
C THR A 106 -6.67 -0.91 -13.83
N SER A 107 -6.61 0.35 -13.36
CA SER A 107 -7.76 1.26 -13.38
C SER A 107 -7.39 2.71 -13.77
N PRO A 108 -6.83 2.95 -14.98
CA PRO A 108 -6.33 4.26 -15.39
C PRO A 108 -7.43 5.32 -15.56
N ILE A 109 -8.69 4.92 -15.79
CA ILE A 109 -9.82 5.85 -15.93
C ILE A 109 -10.11 6.63 -14.65
N ARG A 110 -9.92 6.01 -13.48
CA ARG A 110 -10.32 6.59 -12.17
C ARG A 110 -9.16 6.90 -11.24
N ARG A 111 -7.95 6.47 -11.57
CA ARG A 111 -6.76 6.70 -10.75
C ARG A 111 -5.62 7.25 -11.59
N TYR A 112 -5.17 8.45 -11.24
CA TYR A 112 -4.07 9.09 -11.96
C TYR A 112 -2.75 8.28 -11.92
N PRO A 113 -2.33 7.66 -10.80
CA PRO A 113 -1.11 6.85 -10.80
C PRO A 113 -1.13 5.70 -11.80
N ASP A 114 -2.28 5.04 -11.99
CA ASP A 114 -2.43 4.01 -13.03
C ASP A 114 -2.19 4.60 -14.44
N LEU A 115 -2.81 5.75 -14.73
CA LEU A 115 -2.62 6.42 -16.02
C LEU A 115 -1.16 6.85 -16.24
N PHE A 116 -0.50 7.34 -15.17
CA PHE A 116 0.91 7.70 -15.23
C PHE A 116 1.78 6.48 -15.57
N ILE A 117 1.55 5.36 -14.90
CA ILE A 117 2.26 4.09 -15.17
C ILE A 117 2.06 3.64 -16.62
N HIS A 118 0.84 3.73 -17.17
CA HIS A 118 0.61 3.43 -18.59
C HIS A 118 1.45 4.31 -19.52
N ARG A 119 1.61 5.60 -19.21
CA ARG A 119 2.46 6.52 -19.99
C ARG A 119 3.94 6.14 -19.92
N VAL A 120 4.43 5.78 -18.74
CA VAL A 120 5.81 5.30 -18.57
C VAL A 120 6.04 4.02 -19.37
N ILE A 121 5.10 3.06 -19.31
CA ILE A 121 5.17 1.82 -20.09
C ILE A 121 5.16 2.11 -21.60
N SER A 122 4.28 2.99 -22.08
CA SER A 122 4.23 3.36 -23.51
C SER A 122 5.56 3.93 -23.98
N LYS A 123 6.18 4.81 -23.20
CA LYS A 123 7.50 5.37 -23.54
C LYS A 123 8.63 4.33 -23.50
N TYR A 124 8.59 3.39 -22.58
CA TYR A 124 9.51 2.27 -22.55
C TYR A 124 9.38 1.38 -23.81
N LEU A 125 8.16 1.11 -24.24
CA LEU A 125 7.92 0.35 -25.46
C LEU A 125 8.36 1.12 -26.72
N GLU A 126 8.06 2.43 -26.82
CA GLU A 126 8.49 3.31 -27.91
C GLU A 126 10.03 3.41 -28.00
N SER A 127 10.74 3.30 -26.88
CA SER A 127 12.21 3.30 -26.82
C SER A 127 12.86 1.95 -27.13
N ASN A 128 12.11 1.03 -27.70
CA ASN A 128 12.55 -0.34 -27.99
C ASN A 128 13.08 -1.11 -26.78
N TYR A 129 12.31 -1.01 -25.67
CA TYR A 129 12.61 -1.68 -24.37
C TYR A 129 13.90 -1.19 -23.69
N GLN A 130 14.33 0.02 -24.01
CA GLN A 130 15.49 0.63 -23.38
C GLN A 130 15.08 1.74 -22.41
N VAL A 131 15.63 1.71 -21.21
CA VAL A 131 15.51 2.82 -20.25
C VAL A 131 16.63 3.81 -20.56
N SER A 132 16.34 4.83 -21.38
CA SER A 132 17.31 5.85 -21.73
C SER A 132 17.50 6.87 -20.59
N GLU A 133 18.72 7.44 -20.46
CA GLU A 133 19.00 8.52 -19.48
C GLU A 133 18.01 9.69 -19.60
N LYS A 134 17.64 10.09 -20.83
CA LYS A 134 16.64 11.13 -21.07
C LYS A 134 15.25 10.78 -20.51
N LEU A 135 14.91 9.50 -20.49
CA LEU A 135 13.64 9.01 -19.93
C LEU A 135 13.71 9.04 -18.42
N LEU A 136 14.84 8.67 -17.82
CA LEU A 136 15.12 8.74 -16.40
C LEU A 136 15.00 10.19 -15.90
N GLU A 137 15.80 11.11 -16.43
CA GLU A 137 15.81 12.52 -16.03
C GLU A 137 14.45 13.22 -16.13
N LYS A 138 13.72 12.95 -17.23
CA LYS A 138 12.40 13.54 -17.43
C LYS A 138 11.35 13.07 -16.43
N TYR A 139 11.35 11.78 -16.13
CA TYR A 139 10.29 11.18 -15.30
C TYR A 139 10.62 11.13 -13.81
N GLU A 140 11.87 11.21 -13.41
CA GLU A 140 12.29 11.15 -12.00
C GLU A 140 11.59 12.25 -11.16
N LYS A 141 11.71 13.48 -11.59
CA LYS A 141 11.06 14.63 -10.97
C LYS A 141 9.52 14.55 -11.02
N GLU A 142 8.99 14.13 -12.17
CA GLU A 142 7.55 14.01 -12.34
C GLU A 142 6.96 12.87 -11.49
N VAL A 143 7.68 11.77 -11.27
CA VAL A 143 7.28 10.66 -10.41
C VAL A 143 7.13 11.11 -8.96
N GLU A 144 8.11 11.84 -8.41
CA GLU A 144 8.08 12.36 -7.04
C GLU A 144 6.89 13.30 -6.82
N ASP A 145 6.71 14.28 -7.68
CA ASP A 145 5.60 15.23 -7.61
C ASP A 145 4.23 14.52 -7.68
N ARG A 146 4.08 13.56 -8.58
CA ARG A 146 2.83 12.84 -8.78
C ARG A 146 2.52 11.84 -7.67
N ALA A 147 3.53 11.19 -7.12
CA ALA A 147 3.38 10.32 -5.94
C ALA A 147 2.88 11.12 -4.73
N SER A 148 3.51 12.26 -4.46
CA SER A 148 3.13 13.17 -3.37
C SER A 148 1.71 13.71 -3.53
N GLN A 149 1.37 14.29 -4.70
CA GLN A 149 0.03 14.80 -4.99
C GLN A 149 -1.06 13.72 -4.88
N SER A 150 -0.79 12.50 -5.35
CA SER A 150 -1.75 11.40 -5.29
C SER A 150 -1.97 10.91 -3.86
N SER A 151 -0.95 10.96 -3.03
CA SER A 151 -1.02 10.62 -1.61
C SER A 151 -1.79 11.67 -0.81
N GLU A 152 -1.55 12.97 -1.06
CA GLU A 152 -2.26 14.08 -0.42
C GLU A 152 -3.75 14.09 -0.76
N ARG A 153 -4.11 13.93 -2.02
CA ARG A 153 -5.51 13.84 -2.46
C ARG A 153 -6.26 12.71 -1.75
N LYS A 154 -5.63 11.54 -1.57
CA LYS A 154 -6.25 10.45 -0.83
C LYS A 154 -6.44 10.78 0.65
N LYS A 155 -5.45 11.42 1.30
CA LYS A 155 -5.60 11.87 2.69
C LYS A 155 -6.75 12.86 2.86
N LEU A 156 -6.89 13.81 1.93
CA LEU A 156 -7.98 14.78 1.94
C LEU A 156 -9.34 14.12 1.74
N GLN A 157 -9.47 13.19 0.79
CA GLN A 157 -10.70 12.42 0.57
C GLN A 157 -11.08 11.60 1.80
N GLN A 158 -10.13 11.00 2.49
CA GLN A 158 -10.38 10.23 3.69
C GLN A 158 -10.87 11.14 4.84
N LYS A 159 -10.18 12.25 5.10
CA LYS A 159 -10.62 13.26 6.09
C LYS A 159 -12.01 13.80 5.79
N TRP A 160 -12.35 14.01 4.52
CA TRP A 160 -13.67 14.48 4.11
C TRP A 160 -14.75 13.42 4.38
N LYS A 161 -14.49 12.16 4.05
CA LYS A 161 -15.39 11.04 4.36
C LYS A 161 -15.62 10.83 5.85
N GLU A 162 -14.62 11.05 6.68
CA GLU A 162 -14.73 10.99 8.14
C GLU A 162 -15.60 12.13 8.71
N LYS A 163 -15.52 13.33 8.09
CA LYS A 163 -16.32 14.49 8.49
C LYS A 163 -17.80 14.42 8.05
N VAL A 164 -18.10 13.74 6.96
CA VAL A 164 -19.42 13.68 6.33
C VAL A 164 -20.21 12.42 6.72
N ARG A 165 -19.62 11.49 7.47
CA ARG A 165 -20.37 10.38 8.07
C ARG A 165 -21.16 10.92 9.28
N PRO A 166 -22.52 10.74 9.25
CA PRO A 166 -23.36 11.03 10.41
C PRO A 166 -23.03 10.11 11.58
#